data_1d980138458df17cef1c0f54864358a8
#
_entry.id   1d980138458df17cef1c0f54864358a8
#
_cell.length_a   1.000
_cell.length_b   1.000
_cell.length_c   1.000
_cell.angle_alpha   90.00
_cell.angle_beta   90.00
_cell.angle_gamma   90.00
#
_symmetry.space_group_name_H-M   'P 1'
#
loop_
_entity.id
_entity.type
_entity.pdbx_description
1 polymer ?
#
loop_
_entity_poly.entity_id
_entity_poly.type
_entity_poly.pdbx_seq_one_letter_code
_entity_poly.pdbx_strand_id
1 'polypeptide(L)'
;MAPLKRILLVEDNERDVELTLTALEEHNLANEVVVARDGAEALDYLYNRGKFDGHANGLPVVVLLDLKMPKVDGLEVLRQLRGDSRFRHVPVVMITSSREEQDLVNSYQLGVNAYVVKPVDFQKFVESMKEIGFFWAVINDHRRPVQSSARANVNRISQAPVANPASGGQ
;
A
#
# COMPACT_ATOMS: atom_id res chain seq x y z
N MET A 1 -14.19 5.29 -10.65
CA MET A 1 -13.44 4.33 -9.81
C MET A 1 -12.17 4.99 -9.27
N ALA A 2 -11.98 4.95 -7.98
CA ALA A 2 -10.70 5.35 -7.40
C ALA A 2 -9.61 4.37 -7.90
N PRO A 3 -8.41 4.85 -8.27
CA PRO A 3 -7.32 3.96 -8.66
C PRO A 3 -6.96 3.03 -7.51
N LEU A 4 -6.67 1.78 -7.83
CA LEU A 4 -6.19 0.81 -6.86
C LEU A 4 -4.88 1.31 -6.22
N LYS A 5 -4.86 1.33 -4.91
CA LYS A 5 -3.65 1.68 -4.16
C LYS A 5 -2.71 0.48 -4.15
N ARG A 6 -1.60 0.58 -4.84
CA ARG A 6 -0.65 -0.51 -4.98
C ARG A 6 0.47 -0.41 -3.96
N ILE A 7 0.86 -1.56 -3.43
CA ILE A 7 2.07 -1.75 -2.64
C ILE A 7 3.12 -2.35 -3.57
N LEU A 8 4.28 -1.74 -3.65
CA LEU A 8 5.42 -2.31 -4.38
C LEU A 8 6.30 -3.07 -3.39
N LEU A 9 6.37 -4.39 -3.54
CA LEU A 9 7.28 -5.24 -2.78
C LEU A 9 8.50 -5.55 -3.63
N VAL A 10 9.67 -5.16 -3.16
CA VAL A 10 10.95 -5.41 -3.83
C VAL A 10 11.75 -6.41 -3.00
N GLU A 11 11.82 -7.64 -3.47
CA GLU A 11 12.44 -8.78 -2.79
C GLU A 11 12.88 -9.84 -3.80
N ASP A 12 14.12 -10.27 -3.74
CA ASP A 12 14.67 -11.28 -4.65
C ASP A 12 14.48 -12.73 -4.16
N ASN A 13 14.32 -12.92 -2.86
CA ASN A 13 14.15 -14.24 -2.27
C ASN A 13 12.70 -14.69 -2.35
N GLU A 14 12.44 -15.78 -3.09
CA GLU A 14 11.09 -16.31 -3.31
C GLU A 14 10.36 -16.64 -2.01
N ARG A 15 11.07 -17.23 -1.04
CA ARG A 15 10.48 -17.58 0.25
C ARG A 15 10.07 -16.35 1.05
N ASP A 16 10.89 -15.31 1.05
CA ASP A 16 10.57 -14.05 1.73
C ASP A 16 9.40 -13.34 1.04
N VAL A 17 9.30 -13.42 -0.28
CA VAL A 17 8.12 -12.94 -1.03
C VAL A 17 6.86 -13.67 -0.59
N GLU A 18 6.89 -15.01 -0.58
CA GLU A 18 5.73 -15.81 -0.16
C GLU A 18 5.29 -15.50 1.27
N LEU A 19 6.24 -15.42 2.20
CA LEU A 19 5.95 -15.08 3.60
C LEU A 19 5.31 -13.70 3.74
N THR A 20 5.84 -12.72 3.03
CA THR A 20 5.30 -11.36 3.05
C THR A 20 3.92 -11.29 2.43
N LEU A 21 3.71 -11.89 1.27
CA LEU A 21 2.40 -11.94 0.61
C LEU A 21 1.36 -12.64 1.48
N THR A 22 1.69 -13.78 2.06
CA THR A 22 0.81 -14.52 2.98
C THR A 22 0.41 -13.65 4.17
N ALA A 23 1.37 -12.97 4.79
CA ALA A 23 1.10 -12.08 5.92
C ALA A 23 0.15 -10.94 5.55
N LEU A 24 0.27 -10.38 4.35
CA LEU A 24 -0.60 -9.31 3.87
C LEU A 24 -1.99 -9.82 3.46
N GLU A 25 -2.07 -10.97 2.82
CA GLU A 25 -3.33 -11.56 2.32
C GLU A 25 -4.23 -12.09 3.44
N GLU A 26 -3.67 -12.65 4.50
CA GLU A 26 -4.43 -13.16 5.65
C GLU A 26 -5.39 -12.13 6.27
N HIS A 27 -5.12 -10.86 6.06
CA HIS A 27 -5.88 -9.76 6.62
C HIS A 27 -6.70 -8.97 5.58
N ASN A 28 -6.91 -9.55 4.41
CA ASN A 28 -7.76 -9.00 3.35
C ASN A 28 -7.47 -7.53 3.04
N LEU A 29 -6.21 -7.18 2.83
CA LEU A 29 -5.86 -5.85 2.38
C LEU A 29 -6.43 -5.61 0.98
N ALA A 30 -7.12 -4.49 0.79
CA ALA A 30 -7.70 -4.11 -0.50
C ALA A 30 -6.65 -3.70 -1.54
N ASN A 31 -5.38 -3.66 -1.14
CA ASN A 31 -4.30 -3.20 -1.99
C ASN A 31 -3.74 -4.33 -2.84
N GLU A 32 -3.56 -4.05 -4.11
CA GLU A 32 -2.78 -4.92 -4.98
C GLU A 32 -1.30 -4.82 -4.60
N VAL A 33 -0.66 -5.97 -4.44
CA VAL A 33 0.79 -6.05 -4.23
C VAL A 33 1.47 -6.40 -5.54
N VAL A 34 2.32 -5.52 -6.03
CA VAL A 34 3.18 -5.77 -7.17
C VAL A 34 4.54 -6.19 -6.66
N VAL A 35 5.05 -7.32 -7.15
CA VAL A 35 6.35 -7.86 -6.73
C VAL A 35 7.39 -7.55 -7.80
N ALA A 36 8.47 -6.90 -7.41
CA ALA A 36 9.69 -6.75 -8.18
C ALA A 36 10.79 -7.63 -7.56
N ARG A 37 11.45 -8.41 -8.38
CA ARG A 37 12.41 -9.43 -7.94
C ARG A 37 13.83 -8.93 -7.74
N ASP A 38 14.11 -7.71 -8.17
CA ASP A 38 15.36 -7.01 -7.94
C ASP A 38 15.17 -5.49 -8.07
N GLY A 39 16.20 -4.74 -7.75
CA GLY A 39 16.14 -3.28 -7.82
C GLY A 39 15.95 -2.74 -9.23
N ALA A 40 16.49 -3.40 -10.24
CA ALA A 40 16.32 -3.00 -11.64
C ALA A 40 14.86 -3.14 -12.07
N GLU A 41 14.21 -4.23 -11.71
CA GLU A 41 12.77 -4.46 -11.98
C GLU A 41 11.90 -3.44 -11.23
N ALA A 42 12.26 -3.11 -10.00
CA ALA A 42 11.56 -2.07 -9.24
C ALA A 42 11.62 -0.71 -9.93
N LEU A 43 12.78 -0.33 -10.43
CA LEU A 43 12.96 0.91 -11.18
C LEU A 43 12.18 0.87 -12.50
N ASP A 44 12.18 -0.25 -13.20
CA ASP A 44 11.38 -0.42 -14.42
C ASP A 44 9.89 -0.23 -14.16
N TYR A 45 9.38 -0.76 -13.05
CA TYR A 45 8.01 -0.54 -12.64
C TYR A 45 7.71 0.94 -12.38
N LEU A 46 8.55 1.60 -11.60
CA LEU A 46 8.37 3.01 -11.25
C LEU A 46 8.45 3.93 -12.47
N TYR A 47 9.33 3.64 -13.40
CA TYR A 47 9.51 4.43 -14.62
C TYR A 47 8.66 3.96 -15.81
N ASN A 48 7.77 2.99 -15.62
CA ASN A 48 6.92 2.42 -16.66
C ASN A 48 7.71 1.98 -17.91
N ARG A 49 8.74 1.19 -17.72
CA ARG A 49 9.58 0.70 -18.81
C ARG A 49 9.77 -0.82 -18.72
N GLY A 50 10.45 -1.41 -19.73
CA GLY A 50 10.62 -2.86 -19.82
C GLY A 50 9.26 -3.57 -19.91
N LYS A 51 9.06 -4.60 -19.12
CA LYS A 51 7.79 -5.35 -19.07
C LYS A 51 6.59 -4.52 -18.56
N PHE A 52 6.84 -3.37 -17.96
CA PHE A 52 5.82 -2.45 -17.45
C PHE A 52 5.52 -1.29 -18.42
N ASP A 53 6.15 -1.27 -19.58
CA ASP A 53 5.91 -0.25 -20.59
C ASP A 53 4.44 -0.24 -21.03
N GLY A 54 3.90 0.95 -21.22
CA GLY A 54 2.50 1.13 -21.60
C GLY A 54 1.47 0.90 -20.48
N HIS A 55 1.90 0.56 -19.28
CA HIS A 55 1.02 0.43 -18.13
C HIS A 55 0.97 1.75 -17.34
N ALA A 56 -0.21 2.28 -17.13
CA ALA A 56 -0.42 3.43 -16.25
C ALA A 56 -0.43 2.96 -14.78
N ASN A 57 0.75 2.63 -14.24
CA ASN A 57 0.85 2.05 -12.90
C ASN A 57 0.53 3.04 -11.78
N GLY A 58 0.73 4.34 -12.00
CA GLY A 58 0.64 5.34 -10.95
C GLY A 58 1.74 5.18 -9.89
N LEU A 59 1.70 5.99 -8.84
CA LEU A 59 2.63 5.88 -7.73
C LEU A 59 2.15 4.81 -6.75
N PRO A 60 3.04 3.94 -6.24
CA PRO A 60 2.68 3.06 -5.14
C PRO A 60 2.40 3.88 -3.87
N VAL A 61 1.51 3.39 -3.02
CA VAL A 61 1.24 4.03 -1.72
C VAL A 61 2.39 3.84 -0.74
N VAL A 62 3.13 2.76 -0.91
CA VAL A 62 4.32 2.43 -0.14
C VAL A 62 5.19 1.45 -0.93
N VAL A 63 6.49 1.56 -0.75
CA VAL A 63 7.48 0.61 -1.24
C VAL A 63 8.04 -0.17 -0.06
N LEU A 64 7.87 -1.49 -0.07
CA LEU A 64 8.55 -2.40 0.84
C LEU A 64 9.83 -2.87 0.15
N LEU A 65 10.96 -2.42 0.62
CA LEU A 65 12.23 -2.50 -0.09
C LEU A 65 13.26 -3.30 0.70
N ASP A 66 13.61 -4.48 0.19
CA ASP A 66 14.73 -5.25 0.74
C ASP A 66 16.05 -4.54 0.47
N LEU A 67 16.92 -4.52 1.47
CA LEU A 67 18.23 -3.87 1.36
C LEU A 67 19.18 -4.64 0.45
N LYS A 68 19.30 -5.95 0.68
CA LYS A 68 20.29 -6.79 -0.01
C LYS A 68 19.67 -7.55 -1.17
N MET A 69 19.95 -7.10 -2.37
CA MET A 69 19.51 -7.73 -3.61
C MET A 69 20.63 -7.72 -4.66
N PRO A 70 20.62 -8.67 -5.61
CA PRO A 70 21.58 -8.64 -6.73
C PRO A 70 21.28 -7.49 -7.67
N LYS A 71 22.26 -7.16 -8.54
CA LYS A 71 22.25 -6.11 -9.57
C LYS A 71 22.16 -4.70 -8.97
N VAL A 72 20.95 -4.24 -8.64
CA VAL A 72 20.72 -2.96 -7.99
C VAL A 72 20.18 -3.22 -6.60
N ASP A 73 20.94 -2.85 -5.57
CA ASP A 73 20.52 -3.06 -4.18
C ASP A 73 19.47 -2.04 -3.73
N GLY A 74 18.88 -2.30 -2.56
CA GLY A 74 17.81 -1.45 -2.03
C GLY A 74 18.27 -0.02 -1.73
N LEU A 75 19.51 0.17 -1.34
CA LEU A 75 20.05 1.50 -1.07
C LEU A 75 20.11 2.36 -2.34
N GLU A 76 20.52 1.77 -3.46
CA GLU A 76 20.56 2.45 -4.75
C GLU A 76 19.14 2.77 -5.26
N VAL A 77 18.20 1.86 -5.12
CA VAL A 77 16.78 2.14 -5.42
C VAL A 77 16.28 3.33 -4.60
N LEU A 78 16.59 3.34 -3.32
CA LEU A 78 16.20 4.43 -2.42
C LEU A 78 16.82 5.77 -2.84
N ARG A 79 18.08 5.78 -3.20
CA ARG A 79 18.76 6.99 -3.72
C ARG A 79 18.05 7.54 -4.95
N GLN A 80 17.73 6.68 -5.90
CA GLN A 80 17.04 7.11 -7.12
C GLN A 80 15.64 7.63 -6.83
N LEU A 81 14.88 7.00 -5.93
CA LEU A 81 13.59 7.51 -5.50
C LEU A 81 13.68 8.89 -4.88
N ARG A 82 14.63 9.11 -4.00
CA ARG A 82 14.80 10.41 -3.32
C ARG A 82 15.37 11.50 -4.22
N GLY A 83 16.11 11.12 -5.23
CA GLY A 83 16.68 12.05 -6.23
C GLY A 83 15.72 12.48 -7.33
N ASP A 84 14.63 11.78 -7.54
CA ASP A 84 13.64 12.09 -8.56
C ASP A 84 12.43 12.80 -7.95
N SER A 85 12.09 13.97 -8.48
CA SER A 85 10.97 14.79 -7.96
C SER A 85 9.62 14.07 -8.01
N ARG A 86 9.45 13.11 -8.91
CA ARG A 86 8.22 12.32 -9.04
C ARG A 86 8.03 11.33 -7.90
N PHE A 87 9.12 10.83 -7.33
CA PHE A 87 9.11 9.73 -6.36
C PHE A 87 9.61 10.11 -4.97
N ARG A 88 10.16 11.31 -4.80
CA ARG A 88 10.82 11.71 -3.54
C ARG A 88 9.92 11.61 -2.30
N HIS A 89 8.62 11.66 -2.47
CA HIS A 89 7.65 11.63 -1.38
C HIS A 89 6.98 10.26 -1.20
N VAL A 90 7.30 9.28 -2.05
CA VAL A 90 6.79 7.92 -1.90
C VAL A 90 7.33 7.33 -0.60
N PRO A 91 6.45 6.87 0.31
CA PRO A 91 6.89 6.23 1.54
C PRO A 91 7.66 4.95 1.26
N VAL A 92 8.79 4.77 1.94
CA VAL A 92 9.64 3.58 1.84
C VAL A 92 9.80 2.95 3.21
N VAL A 93 9.48 1.68 3.29
CA VAL A 93 9.79 0.80 4.42
C VAL A 93 10.96 -0.09 4.01
N MET A 94 12.10 0.08 4.66
CA MET A 94 13.27 -0.78 4.43
C MET A 94 13.11 -2.08 5.17
N ILE A 95 13.31 -3.19 4.46
CA ILE A 95 13.33 -4.53 5.02
C ILE A 95 14.78 -4.93 5.19
N THR A 96 15.20 -5.21 6.40
CA THR A 96 16.58 -5.50 6.77
C THR A 96 16.70 -6.81 7.53
N SER A 97 17.89 -7.41 7.55
CA SER A 97 18.14 -8.64 8.31
C SER A 97 18.61 -8.37 9.75
N SER A 98 19.02 -7.15 10.04
CA SER A 98 19.56 -6.77 11.36
C SER A 98 19.44 -5.27 11.64
N ARG A 99 19.68 -4.90 12.90
CA ARG A 99 19.74 -3.47 13.31
C ARG A 99 20.97 -2.78 12.78
N GLU A 100 22.08 -3.49 12.62
CA GLU A 100 23.31 -2.95 12.03
C GLU A 100 23.08 -2.48 10.59
N GLU A 101 22.26 -3.20 9.83
CA GLU A 101 21.84 -2.78 8.50
C GLU A 101 20.98 -1.52 8.54
N GLN A 102 20.09 -1.38 9.54
CA GLN A 102 19.30 -0.15 9.73
C GLN A 102 20.20 1.04 10.01
N ASP A 103 21.19 0.88 10.90
CA ASP A 103 22.14 1.95 11.23
C ASP A 103 22.95 2.36 10.00
N LEU A 104 23.34 1.39 9.17
CA LEU A 104 24.03 1.67 7.93
C LEU A 104 23.16 2.52 6.99
N VAL A 105 21.90 2.13 6.76
CA VAL A 105 20.99 2.88 5.88
C VAL A 105 20.72 4.27 6.45
N ASN A 106 20.53 4.40 7.76
CA ASN A 106 20.32 5.68 8.42
C ASN A 106 21.50 6.64 8.23
N SER A 107 22.72 6.12 8.15
CA SER A 107 23.93 6.94 7.96
C SER A 107 23.93 7.71 6.65
N TYR A 108 23.19 7.24 5.63
CA TYR A 108 23.06 7.92 4.35
C TYR A 108 22.00 9.03 4.32
N GLN A 109 21.17 9.15 5.35
CA GLN A 109 20.15 10.21 5.48
C GLN A 109 19.20 10.31 4.28
N LEU A 110 18.76 9.19 3.74
CA LEU A 110 17.89 9.12 2.57
C LEU A 110 16.38 9.15 2.90
N GLY A 111 16.02 9.42 4.12
CA GLY A 111 14.63 9.61 4.51
C GLY A 111 13.79 8.33 4.44
N VAL A 112 14.28 7.25 5.04
CA VAL A 112 13.49 6.03 5.23
C VAL A 112 12.37 6.31 6.21
N ASN A 113 11.15 5.91 5.88
CA ASN A 113 9.98 6.18 6.68
C ASN A 113 9.80 5.19 7.83
N ALA A 114 10.17 3.93 7.62
CA ALA A 114 10.15 2.89 8.65
C ALA A 114 11.09 1.74 8.28
N TYR A 115 11.39 0.89 9.26
CA TYR A 115 12.19 -0.31 9.10
C TYR A 115 11.42 -1.53 9.58
N VAL A 116 11.59 -2.64 8.90
CA VAL A 116 11.11 -3.95 9.33
C VAL A 116 12.26 -4.93 9.27
N VAL A 117 12.55 -5.61 10.39
CA VAL A 117 13.54 -6.70 10.42
C VAL A 117 12.85 -7.99 10.00
N LYS A 118 13.45 -8.71 9.06
CA LYS A 118 12.93 -10.00 8.59
C LYS A 118 12.76 -11.00 9.75
N PRO A 119 11.73 -11.86 9.72
CA PRO A 119 10.70 -11.98 8.70
C PRO A 119 9.62 -10.88 8.79
N VAL A 120 9.06 -10.48 7.65
CA VAL A 120 7.93 -9.55 7.60
C VAL A 120 6.66 -10.32 7.97
N ASP A 121 6.05 -9.96 9.08
CA ASP A 121 4.72 -10.42 9.46
C ASP A 121 3.70 -9.27 9.43
N PHE A 122 2.43 -9.59 9.56
CA PHE A 122 1.38 -8.60 9.49
C PHE A 122 1.49 -7.53 10.60
N GLN A 123 1.83 -7.92 11.82
CA GLN A 123 1.97 -6.99 12.92
C GLN A 123 3.07 -5.96 12.66
N LYS A 124 4.24 -6.41 12.20
CA LYS A 124 5.34 -5.51 11.84
C LYS A 124 4.97 -4.60 10.68
N PHE A 125 4.25 -5.12 9.69
CA PHE A 125 3.73 -4.31 8.59
C PHE A 125 2.78 -3.22 9.09
N VAL A 126 1.81 -3.56 9.92
CA VAL A 126 0.86 -2.61 10.52
C VAL A 126 1.57 -1.54 11.33
N GLU A 127 2.55 -1.91 12.14
CA GLU A 127 3.34 -0.97 12.94
C GLU A 127 4.10 0.02 12.04
N SER A 128 4.70 -0.48 10.95
CA SER A 128 5.38 0.38 9.98
C SER A 128 4.42 1.34 9.27
N MET A 129 3.22 0.88 8.93
CA MET A 129 2.19 1.74 8.34
C MET A 129 1.72 2.82 9.29
N LYS A 130 1.61 2.52 10.59
CA LYS A 130 1.29 3.52 11.62
C LYS A 130 2.37 4.59 11.73
N GLU A 131 3.64 4.20 11.71
CA GLU A 131 4.77 5.14 11.76
C GLU A 131 4.75 6.14 10.62
N ILE A 132 4.38 5.71 9.42
CA ILE A 132 4.31 6.59 8.25
C ILE A 132 2.97 7.32 8.08
N GLY A 133 2.01 7.10 8.99
CA GLY A 133 0.71 7.76 8.96
C GLY A 133 -0.26 7.24 7.90
N PHE A 134 0.07 6.17 7.18
CA PHE A 134 -0.75 5.59 6.10
C PHE A 134 -1.63 4.42 6.52
N PHE A 135 -1.59 4.02 7.77
CA PHE A 135 -2.36 2.89 8.29
C PHE A 135 -3.83 2.92 7.87
N TRP A 136 -4.49 4.07 8.05
CA TRP A 136 -5.90 4.23 7.72
C TRP A 136 -6.18 4.25 6.21
N ALA A 137 -5.27 4.77 5.42
CA ALA A 137 -5.41 4.78 3.96
C ALA A 137 -5.27 3.37 3.36
N VAL A 138 -4.45 2.51 3.96
CA VAL A 138 -4.19 1.16 3.49
C VAL A 138 -5.23 0.17 4.02
N ILE A 139 -5.62 0.26 5.29
CA ILE A 139 -6.46 -0.76 5.95
C ILE A 139 -7.95 -0.39 5.96
N ASN A 140 -8.30 0.87 6.09
CA ASN A 140 -9.70 1.28 6.25
C ASN A 140 -10.48 1.51 4.96
N ASP A 141 -9.84 1.53 3.82
CA ASP A 141 -10.56 1.65 2.54
C ASP A 141 -11.46 0.43 2.26
N HIS A 142 -11.25 -0.64 3.02
CA HIS A 142 -11.99 -1.89 2.91
C HIS A 142 -13.38 -1.87 3.57
N ARG A 143 -13.64 -0.92 4.45
CA ARG A 143 -14.87 -0.90 5.25
C ARG A 143 -15.92 0.11 4.81
N ARG A 144 -15.64 0.93 3.81
CA ARG A 144 -16.54 2.02 3.41
C ARG A 144 -17.72 1.69 2.48
N PRO A 145 -17.75 0.63 1.66
CA PRO A 145 -18.86 0.49 0.71
C PRO A 145 -20.16 -0.05 1.29
N VAL A 146 -20.14 -0.73 2.45
CA VAL A 146 -21.30 -1.50 2.91
C VAL A 146 -22.24 -0.71 3.82
N GLN A 147 -21.78 0.39 4.44
CA GLN A 147 -22.61 1.10 5.41
C GLN A 147 -23.35 2.34 4.89
N SER A 148 -22.98 2.90 3.74
CA SER A 148 -23.66 4.10 3.24
C SER A 148 -24.87 3.81 2.36
N SER A 149 -24.95 2.65 1.73
CA SER A 149 -26.09 2.29 0.89
C SER A 149 -27.28 1.71 1.65
N ALA A 150 -27.03 1.08 2.78
CA ALA A 150 -28.11 0.52 3.60
C ALA A 150 -28.88 1.57 4.42
N ARG A 151 -28.22 2.67 4.81
CA ARG A 151 -28.88 3.74 5.55
C ARG A 151 -29.68 4.72 4.67
N ALA A 152 -29.33 4.85 3.41
CA ALA A 152 -30.08 5.71 2.49
C ALA A 152 -31.41 5.09 2.05
N ASN A 153 -31.55 3.76 2.08
CA ASN A 153 -32.80 3.09 1.69
C ASN A 153 -33.82 2.96 2.81
N VAL A 154 -33.42 3.04 4.06
CA VAL A 154 -34.37 2.94 5.19
C VAL A 154 -35.13 4.24 5.41
N ASN A 155 -34.56 5.39 5.06
CA ASN A 155 -35.23 6.68 5.21
C ASN A 155 -36.19 7.03 4.06
N ARG A 156 -36.21 6.28 2.95
CA ARG A 156 -37.16 6.50 1.86
C ARG A 156 -38.50 5.77 2.00
N ILE A 157 -38.61 4.80 2.91
CA ILE A 157 -39.82 3.99 3.09
C ILE A 157 -40.76 4.59 4.16
N SER A 158 -40.30 5.50 5.01
CA SER A 158 -41.12 6.09 6.08
C SER A 158 -41.77 7.43 5.73
N GLN A 159 -41.71 7.87 4.49
CA GLN A 159 -42.41 9.09 4.01
C GLN A 159 -43.35 8.79 2.84
N ALA A 160 -44.16 7.77 2.95
CA ALA A 160 -45.35 7.69 2.13
C ALA A 160 -46.43 8.62 2.76
N PRO A 161 -47.01 9.52 1.99
CA PRO A 161 -48.06 10.37 2.52
C PRO A 161 -49.28 9.51 2.91
N VAL A 162 -49.67 9.64 4.15
CA VAL A 162 -50.93 9.06 4.63
C VAL A 162 -52.04 9.75 3.85
N ALA A 163 -52.75 8.99 3.03
CA ALA A 163 -53.92 9.50 2.34
C ALA A 163 -54.95 9.86 3.39
N ASN A 164 -55.32 11.11 3.42
CA ASN A 164 -56.39 11.64 4.26
C ASN A 164 -57.72 11.08 3.73
N PRO A 165 -58.54 10.37 4.47
CA PRO A 165 -59.86 9.98 4.02
C PRO A 165 -60.73 11.25 4.00
N ALA A 166 -61.16 11.66 2.82
CA ALA A 166 -62.11 12.71 2.65
C ALA A 166 -63.42 12.29 3.34
N SER A 167 -63.85 13.07 4.32
CA SER A 167 -65.17 13.01 4.91
C SER A 167 -66.24 13.24 3.86
N GLY A 168 -67.02 12.24 3.51
CA GLY A 168 -68.28 12.42 2.85
C GLY A 168 -69.29 12.93 3.83
N GLY A 169 -69.88 14.06 3.53
CA GLY A 169 -71.05 14.55 4.21
C GLY A 169 -72.14 14.87 3.16
N GLN A 170 -73.23 14.20 3.22
CA GLN A 170 -74.58 14.48 2.69
C GLN A 170 -74.69 14.57 1.17
#